data_0b5b63c9b8eeee68bd1b523531f42492
#
_entry.id   0b5b63c9b8eeee68bd1b523531f42492
#
_cell.length_a   1.000
_cell.length_b   1.000
_cell.length_c   1.000
_cell.angle_alpha   90.00
_cell.angle_beta   90.00
_cell.angle_gamma   90.00
#
_symmetry.space_group_name_H-M   'P 1'
#
loop_
_entity.id
_entity.type
_entity.pdbx_description
1 polymer ?
#
loop_
_entity_poly.entity_id
_entity_poly.type
_entity_poly.pdbx_seq_one_letter_code
_entity_poly.pdbx_strand_id
1 'polypeptide(L)'
;MFSPTVESDEKWDYAKQQVYLSENKPLKKWIKELEEKKKKQDGLVKRGINTMELENMAGINKPFDGKIGEDCFFDSYTDDGFEQLLIEQKNLINLLKAHNQPKYMANRILIILDDLVGSALFSGTKGSFFKGFSTRHRHYSTSFLCVSQGYKEIPKTIRTNFTCLILFEIGSNKELEVIYEEWQMGLKQDQWLEAYEHAIAEDYGFLFINYQREKRLRMMKNFSQYLFISPE
;
A
#
# COMPACT_ATOMS: atom_id res chain seq x y z
N MET A 1 4.52 7.40 -2.07
CA MET A 1 5.33 7.27 -0.85
C MET A 1 5.26 8.56 -0.07
N PHE A 2 5.10 8.48 1.24
CA PHE A 2 5.08 9.62 2.16
C PHE A 2 6.23 9.45 3.15
N SER A 3 7.19 10.36 3.16
CA SER A 3 8.32 10.38 4.10
C SER A 3 8.87 11.78 4.22
N PRO A 4 9.10 12.28 5.44
CA PRO A 4 9.70 13.61 5.67
C PRO A 4 11.13 13.73 5.08
N THR A 5 11.80 12.62 4.83
CA THR A 5 13.17 12.58 4.36
C THR A 5 13.30 12.30 2.85
N VAL A 6 12.16 12.18 2.13
CA VAL A 6 12.15 11.74 0.73
C VAL A 6 12.93 12.66 -0.21
N GLU A 7 13.00 13.95 0.09
CA GLU A 7 13.77 14.92 -0.72
C GLU A 7 15.23 15.04 -0.28
N SER A 8 15.53 14.76 0.99
CA SER A 8 16.84 15.00 1.59
C SER A 8 17.72 13.76 1.73
N ASP A 9 17.18 12.56 1.58
CA ASP A 9 17.92 11.31 1.73
C ASP A 9 18.15 10.63 0.36
N GLU A 10 19.41 10.57 -0.07
CA GLU A 10 19.84 9.95 -1.34
C GLU A 10 19.42 8.48 -1.50
N LYS A 11 19.08 7.78 -0.41
CA LYS A 11 18.55 6.41 -0.47
C LYS A 11 17.28 6.31 -1.33
N TRP A 12 16.50 7.38 -1.38
CA TRP A 12 15.28 7.41 -2.17
C TRP A 12 15.51 7.63 -3.66
N ASP A 13 16.68 8.12 -4.07
CA ASP A 13 16.98 8.37 -5.49
C ASP A 13 16.95 7.09 -6.32
N TYR A 14 17.43 5.98 -5.75
CA TYR A 14 17.31 4.68 -6.40
C TYR A 14 15.84 4.25 -6.54
N ALA A 15 15.04 4.41 -5.49
CA ALA A 15 13.62 4.09 -5.54
C ALA A 15 12.87 4.98 -6.54
N LYS A 16 13.14 6.29 -6.56
CA LYS A 16 12.58 7.23 -7.55
C LYS A 16 12.91 6.80 -8.97
N GLN A 17 14.18 6.42 -9.22
CA GLN A 17 14.62 5.93 -10.53
C GLN A 17 13.91 4.63 -10.93
N GLN A 18 13.73 3.67 -10.02
CA GLN A 18 13.02 2.41 -10.29
C GLN A 18 11.53 2.65 -10.59
N VAL A 19 10.89 3.55 -9.85
CA VAL A 19 9.50 3.95 -10.09
C VAL A 19 9.35 4.55 -11.47
N TYR A 20 10.26 5.44 -11.87
CA TYR A 20 10.27 6.06 -13.19
C TYR A 20 10.42 5.04 -14.33
N LEU A 21 11.21 3.98 -14.11
CA LEU A 21 11.42 2.91 -15.09
C LEU A 21 10.25 1.91 -15.17
N SER A 22 9.42 1.85 -14.13
CA SER A 22 8.32 0.86 -13.99
C SER A 22 7.00 1.30 -14.65
N GLU A 23 7.03 2.26 -15.55
CA GLU A 23 5.82 2.72 -16.25
C GLU A 23 5.02 1.58 -16.89
N ASN A 24 3.72 1.53 -16.61
CA ASN A 24 2.82 0.58 -17.27
C ASN A 24 2.49 1.06 -18.72
N LYS A 25 3.49 0.94 -19.60
CA LYS A 25 3.37 1.34 -21.02
C LYS A 25 2.14 0.79 -21.73
N PRO A 26 1.75 -0.50 -21.55
CA PRO A 26 0.52 -1.02 -22.15
C PRO A 26 -0.74 -0.32 -21.66
N LEU A 27 -0.83 -0.01 -20.37
CA LEU A 27 -1.98 0.72 -19.80
C LEU A 27 -2.05 2.15 -20.34
N LYS A 28 -0.92 2.87 -20.38
CA LYS A 28 -0.84 4.21 -20.98
C LYS A 28 -1.30 4.23 -22.43
N LYS A 29 -0.83 3.28 -23.22
CA LYS A 29 -1.23 3.17 -24.63
C LYS A 29 -2.74 2.95 -24.76
N TRP A 30 -3.31 2.04 -23.96
CA TRP A 30 -4.73 1.76 -23.99
C TRP A 30 -5.59 2.98 -23.55
N ILE A 31 -5.18 3.71 -22.49
CA ILE A 31 -5.86 4.94 -22.07
C ILE A 31 -5.85 5.98 -23.19
N LYS A 32 -4.69 6.19 -23.84
CA LYS A 32 -4.57 7.11 -24.97
C LYS A 32 -5.49 6.75 -26.13
N GLU A 33 -5.57 5.46 -26.48
CA GLU A 33 -6.49 4.96 -27.51
C GLU A 33 -7.96 5.23 -27.16
N LEU A 34 -8.34 5.11 -25.86
CA LEU A 34 -9.69 5.46 -25.38
C LEU A 34 -9.97 6.96 -25.52
N GLU A 35 -9.03 7.81 -25.13
CA GLU A 35 -9.17 9.27 -25.25
C GLU A 35 -9.33 9.70 -26.71
N GLU A 36 -8.55 9.10 -27.62
CA GLU A 36 -8.67 9.38 -29.05
C GLU A 36 -10.03 8.94 -29.63
N LYS A 37 -10.53 7.78 -29.18
CA LYS A 37 -11.88 7.31 -29.54
C LYS A 37 -12.95 8.28 -29.01
N LYS A 38 -12.83 8.71 -27.77
CA LYS A 38 -13.75 9.69 -27.15
C LYS A 38 -13.75 11.01 -27.93
N LYS A 39 -12.58 11.57 -28.24
CA LYS A 39 -12.48 12.80 -29.05
C LYS A 39 -13.13 12.65 -30.42
N LYS A 40 -13.01 11.49 -31.08
CA LYS A 40 -13.68 11.22 -32.37
C LYS A 40 -15.19 11.17 -32.18
N GLN A 41 -15.72 10.53 -31.14
CA GLN A 41 -17.15 10.47 -30.83
C GLN A 41 -17.72 11.84 -30.50
N ASP A 42 -17.03 12.62 -29.65
CA ASP A 42 -17.42 14.00 -29.32
C ASP A 42 -17.47 14.88 -30.60
N GLY A 43 -16.57 14.67 -31.53
CA GLY A 43 -16.57 15.30 -32.85
C GLY A 43 -17.78 14.90 -33.71
N LEU A 44 -18.25 13.65 -33.62
CA LEU A 44 -19.45 13.15 -34.31
C LEU A 44 -20.72 13.70 -33.67
N VAL A 45 -20.81 13.73 -32.33
CA VAL A 45 -21.96 14.30 -31.60
C VAL A 45 -22.12 15.79 -31.91
N LYS A 46 -21.04 16.57 -31.97
CA LYS A 46 -21.08 17.97 -32.42
C LYS A 46 -21.60 18.15 -33.84
N ARG A 47 -21.56 17.09 -34.67
CA ARG A 47 -22.14 17.06 -36.02
C ARG A 47 -23.57 16.51 -36.08
N GLY A 48 -24.22 16.33 -34.90
CA GLY A 48 -25.60 15.84 -34.80
C GLY A 48 -25.76 14.31 -34.96
N ILE A 49 -24.69 13.54 -34.87
CA ILE A 49 -24.72 12.08 -34.94
C ILE A 49 -24.86 11.54 -33.51
N ASN A 50 -26.00 10.94 -33.19
CA ASN A 50 -26.30 10.39 -31.87
C ASN A 50 -25.58 9.02 -31.72
N THR A 51 -24.63 8.91 -30.79
CA THR A 51 -23.93 7.63 -30.50
C THR A 51 -24.31 7.20 -29.09
N MET A 52 -25.02 6.09 -28.95
CA MET A 52 -25.55 5.53 -27.71
C MET A 52 -24.47 5.06 -26.70
N GLU A 53 -23.19 5.11 -27.04
CA GLU A 53 -22.09 4.64 -26.17
C GLU A 53 -21.55 5.69 -25.19
N LEU A 54 -22.00 6.94 -25.26
CA LEU A 54 -21.46 8.07 -24.49
C LEU A 54 -21.93 8.10 -23.02
N GLU A 55 -23.08 7.51 -22.69
CA GLU A 55 -23.65 7.59 -21.34
C GLU A 55 -22.87 6.82 -20.30
N ASN A 56 -22.10 5.81 -20.66
CA ASN A 56 -21.28 5.01 -19.74
C ASN A 56 -19.93 5.65 -19.36
N MET A 57 -19.57 6.77 -19.97
CA MET A 57 -18.31 7.48 -19.71
C MET A 57 -18.50 8.78 -18.90
N ALA A 58 -19.73 9.15 -18.59
CA ALA A 58 -20.03 10.33 -17.77
C ALA A 58 -19.62 10.08 -16.31
N GLY A 59 -18.52 10.67 -15.91
CA GLY A 59 -17.95 10.58 -14.55
C GLY A 59 -16.44 10.46 -14.50
N ILE A 60 -15.78 10.26 -15.64
CA ILE A 60 -14.33 10.17 -15.70
C ILE A 60 -13.78 11.52 -16.16
N ASN A 61 -13.66 12.48 -15.22
CA ASN A 61 -13.18 13.81 -15.55
C ASN A 61 -11.68 13.90 -15.87
N LYS A 62 -10.87 12.97 -15.38
CA LYS A 62 -9.51 12.69 -15.83
C LYS A 62 -9.19 11.23 -15.52
N PRO A 63 -9.01 10.35 -16.52
CA PRO A 63 -8.41 9.06 -16.24
C PRO A 63 -7.00 9.28 -15.72
N PHE A 64 -6.59 8.50 -14.72
CA PHE A 64 -5.21 8.42 -14.28
C PHE A 64 -4.34 8.20 -15.52
N ASP A 65 -3.50 9.16 -15.89
CA ASP A 65 -2.72 9.13 -17.13
C ASP A 65 -1.56 8.12 -17.11
N GLY A 66 -1.47 7.35 -16.03
CA GLY A 66 -0.43 6.34 -15.83
C GLY A 66 0.95 6.96 -15.60
N LYS A 67 1.04 8.27 -15.35
CA LYS A 67 2.28 8.88 -14.91
C LYS A 67 2.55 8.45 -13.48
N ILE A 68 3.43 7.49 -13.35
CA ILE A 68 4.18 7.25 -12.14
C ILE A 68 5.41 8.14 -12.31
N GLY A 69 5.42 9.32 -11.74
CA GLY A 69 6.48 10.30 -11.87
C GLY A 69 6.84 10.89 -10.52
N GLU A 70 7.40 12.08 -10.53
CA GLU A 70 7.75 12.87 -9.34
C GLU A 70 6.60 13.01 -8.34
N ASP A 71 5.35 12.95 -8.82
CA ASP A 71 4.11 13.02 -8.03
C ASP A 71 3.83 11.78 -7.15
N CYS A 72 4.73 10.80 -7.10
CA CYS A 72 4.61 9.60 -6.25
C CYS A 72 5.35 9.70 -4.93
N PHE A 73 6.12 10.77 -4.73
CA PHE A 73 6.90 11.01 -3.52
C PHE A 73 6.43 12.28 -2.85
N PHE A 74 6.09 12.18 -1.58
CA PHE A 74 5.51 13.27 -0.79
C PHE A 74 6.33 13.40 0.50
N ASP A 75 6.78 14.59 0.83
CA ASP A 75 7.48 14.94 2.06
C ASP A 75 6.54 14.98 3.27
N SER A 76 5.25 15.13 3.03
CA SER A 76 4.23 15.20 4.08
C SER A 76 2.95 14.45 3.71
N TYR A 77 2.19 14.05 4.72
CA TYR A 77 0.86 13.48 4.56
C TYR A 77 -0.21 14.54 4.70
N THR A 78 -1.14 14.58 3.74
CA THR A 78 -2.38 15.36 3.84
C THR A 78 -3.57 14.47 3.51
N ASP A 79 -4.68 14.61 4.26
CA ASP A 79 -5.90 13.83 4.01
C ASP A 79 -6.44 14.11 2.60
N ASP A 80 -6.42 15.37 2.14
CA ASP A 80 -6.95 15.77 0.82
C ASP A 80 -6.14 15.13 -0.33
N GLY A 81 -4.81 15.18 -0.27
CA GLY A 81 -3.94 14.57 -1.29
C GLY A 81 -4.09 13.05 -1.33
N PHE A 82 -4.23 12.44 -0.16
CA PHE A 82 -4.42 11.00 -0.04
C PHE A 82 -5.82 10.58 -0.56
N GLU A 83 -6.87 11.33 -0.24
CA GLU A 83 -8.22 11.10 -0.74
C GLU A 83 -8.27 11.21 -2.26
N GLN A 84 -7.63 12.23 -2.83
CA GLN A 84 -7.53 12.42 -4.27
C GLN A 84 -6.89 11.21 -4.96
N LEU A 85 -5.78 10.70 -4.44
CA LEU A 85 -5.12 9.50 -4.94
C LEU A 85 -6.08 8.29 -4.99
N LEU A 86 -6.88 8.10 -3.93
CA LEU A 86 -7.82 6.98 -3.87
C LEU A 86 -9.03 7.17 -4.80
N ILE A 87 -9.49 8.40 -5.01
CA ILE A 87 -10.54 8.72 -5.99
C ILE A 87 -10.04 8.37 -7.39
N GLU A 88 -8.85 8.76 -7.75
CA GLU A 88 -8.25 8.45 -9.06
C GLU A 88 -8.09 6.94 -9.28
N GLN A 89 -7.59 6.23 -8.28
CA GLN A 89 -7.47 4.77 -8.32
C GLN A 89 -8.83 4.09 -8.48
N LYS A 90 -9.86 4.56 -7.77
CA LYS A 90 -11.22 4.04 -7.89
C LYS A 90 -11.81 4.30 -9.27
N ASN A 91 -11.58 5.47 -9.82
CA ASN A 91 -12.01 5.82 -11.17
C ASN A 91 -11.34 4.93 -12.21
N LEU A 92 -10.04 4.66 -12.09
CA LEU A 92 -9.33 3.73 -12.94
C LEU A 92 -9.92 2.31 -12.85
N ILE A 93 -10.17 1.80 -11.64
CA ILE A 93 -10.79 0.48 -11.44
C ILE A 93 -12.17 0.40 -12.11
N ASN A 94 -12.99 1.44 -11.97
CA ASN A 94 -14.32 1.50 -12.57
C ASN A 94 -14.22 1.52 -14.10
N LEU A 95 -13.30 2.29 -14.65
CA LEU A 95 -13.02 2.34 -16.09
C LEU A 95 -12.61 0.96 -16.63
N LEU A 96 -11.68 0.28 -15.95
CA LEU A 96 -11.22 -1.05 -16.35
C LEU A 96 -12.35 -2.08 -16.32
N LYS A 97 -13.24 -2.00 -15.31
CA LYS A 97 -14.42 -2.87 -15.21
C LYS A 97 -15.42 -2.59 -16.34
N ALA A 98 -15.74 -1.32 -16.59
CA ALA A 98 -16.68 -0.93 -17.64
C ALA A 98 -16.26 -1.39 -19.03
N HIS A 99 -14.95 -1.48 -19.29
CA HIS A 99 -14.39 -1.91 -20.57
C HIS A 99 -13.94 -3.38 -20.60
N ASN A 100 -14.31 -4.19 -19.60
CA ASN A 100 -13.92 -5.61 -19.50
C ASN A 100 -12.41 -5.85 -19.72
N GLN A 101 -11.58 -5.04 -19.04
CA GLN A 101 -10.11 -5.12 -19.14
C GLN A 101 -9.47 -5.81 -17.92
N PRO A 102 -9.76 -7.09 -17.63
CA PRO A 102 -9.27 -7.77 -16.44
C PRO A 102 -7.74 -7.85 -16.38
N LYS A 103 -7.07 -7.85 -17.51
CA LYS A 103 -5.59 -7.86 -17.59
C LYS A 103 -4.94 -6.64 -16.92
N TYR A 104 -5.66 -5.52 -16.81
CA TYR A 104 -5.19 -4.31 -16.16
C TYR A 104 -5.70 -4.19 -14.70
N MET A 105 -6.61 -5.06 -14.28
CA MET A 105 -7.12 -5.08 -12.90
C MET A 105 -6.04 -5.41 -11.85
N ALA A 106 -4.89 -5.95 -12.30
CA ALA A 106 -3.72 -6.13 -11.46
C ALA A 106 -2.94 -4.83 -11.19
N ASN A 107 -3.38 -3.69 -11.73
CA ASN A 107 -2.77 -2.39 -11.43
C ASN A 107 -3.04 -2.02 -9.97
N ARG A 108 -2.08 -2.35 -9.11
CA ARG A 108 -2.15 -2.16 -7.66
C ARG A 108 -1.23 -1.03 -7.27
N ILE A 109 -1.65 -0.26 -6.28
CA ILE A 109 -0.82 0.76 -5.65
C ILE A 109 -0.25 0.18 -4.35
N LEU A 110 1.05 0.35 -4.12
CA LEU A 110 1.68 0.19 -2.83
C LEU A 110 1.92 1.60 -2.25
N ILE A 111 1.32 1.87 -1.11
CA ILE A 111 1.53 3.10 -0.35
C ILE A 111 2.56 2.81 0.74
N ILE A 112 3.67 3.52 0.72
CA ILE A 112 4.71 3.44 1.74
C ILE A 112 4.59 4.68 2.62
N LEU A 113 4.46 4.44 3.92
CA LEU A 113 4.36 5.44 4.98
C LEU A 113 5.60 5.26 5.86
N ASP A 114 6.54 6.17 5.71
CA ASP A 114 7.83 6.09 6.37
C ASP A 114 7.98 7.25 7.35
N ASP A 115 8.25 6.93 8.61
CA ASP A 115 8.51 7.86 9.72
C ASP A 115 7.43 8.97 9.88
N LEU A 116 6.17 8.61 9.74
CA LEU A 116 5.02 9.55 9.88
C LEU A 116 4.44 9.60 11.29
N VAL A 117 5.20 9.13 12.26
CA VAL A 117 4.83 9.21 13.68
C VAL A 117 4.64 10.67 14.10
N GLY A 118 3.55 10.94 14.83
CA GLY A 118 3.20 12.32 15.21
C GLY A 118 2.54 13.16 14.12
N SER A 119 2.46 12.66 12.89
CA SER A 119 1.73 13.33 11.82
C SER A 119 0.21 13.23 11.99
N ALA A 120 -0.53 14.03 11.22
CA ALA A 120 -2.00 13.99 11.17
C ALA A 120 -2.55 12.60 10.80
N LEU A 121 -1.76 11.77 10.13
CA LEU A 121 -2.10 10.39 9.76
C LEU A 121 -2.52 9.54 10.97
N PHE A 122 -1.79 9.67 12.09
CA PHE A 122 -2.00 8.89 13.31
C PHE A 122 -2.69 9.69 14.42
N SER A 123 -2.83 11.00 14.28
CA SER A 123 -3.48 11.86 15.29
C SER A 123 -5.00 11.68 15.27
N GLY A 124 -5.50 10.89 16.23
CA GLY A 124 -6.84 10.32 16.23
C GLY A 124 -7.97 11.17 16.77
N THR A 125 -8.00 12.51 16.71
CA THR A 125 -9.10 13.32 17.27
C THR A 125 -10.34 13.47 16.39
N LYS A 126 -10.23 13.23 15.08
CA LYS A 126 -11.40 13.14 14.18
C LYS A 126 -11.02 12.08 13.13
N GLY A 127 -11.50 10.87 13.30
CA GLY A 127 -11.25 9.68 12.49
C GLY A 127 -10.46 9.95 11.22
N SER A 128 -9.13 9.86 11.26
CA SER A 128 -8.32 10.19 10.10
C SER A 128 -8.83 9.40 8.91
N PHE A 129 -8.85 9.99 7.75
CA PHE A 129 -9.25 9.33 6.50
C PHE A 129 -8.51 8.00 6.32
N PHE A 130 -7.22 7.97 6.73
CA PHE A 130 -6.38 6.78 6.69
C PHE A 130 -6.90 5.63 7.57
N LYS A 131 -7.49 5.91 8.74
CA LYS A 131 -8.11 4.88 9.58
C LYS A 131 -9.25 4.16 8.85
N GLY A 132 -10.11 4.93 8.18
CA GLY A 132 -11.17 4.36 7.33
C GLY A 132 -10.63 3.64 6.10
N PHE A 133 -9.54 4.13 5.52
CA PHE A 133 -8.85 3.50 4.42
C PHE A 133 -8.20 2.17 4.83
N SER A 134 -7.51 2.08 5.96
CA SER A 134 -6.81 0.88 6.41
C SER A 134 -7.71 -0.36 6.48
N THR A 135 -9.01 -0.18 6.75
CA THR A 135 -10.01 -1.26 6.74
C THR A 135 -10.55 -1.59 5.34
N ARG A 136 -10.47 -0.65 4.40
CA ARG A 136 -11.09 -0.73 3.05
C ARG A 136 -10.10 -0.72 1.90
N HIS A 137 -8.79 -0.71 2.17
CA HIS A 137 -7.73 -0.58 1.16
C HIS A 137 -7.87 -1.57 -0.01
N ARG A 138 -8.39 -2.77 0.25
CA ARG A 138 -8.62 -3.80 -0.78
C ARG A 138 -9.61 -3.36 -1.85
N HIS A 139 -10.60 -2.54 -1.52
CA HIS A 139 -11.56 -2.01 -2.48
C HIS A 139 -10.93 -1.03 -3.48
N TYR A 140 -9.77 -0.49 -3.14
CA TYR A 140 -8.98 0.39 -4.00
C TYR A 140 -7.84 -0.35 -4.70
N SER A 141 -7.77 -1.69 -4.62
CA SER A 141 -6.64 -2.49 -5.11
C SER A 141 -5.29 -1.95 -4.59
N THR A 142 -5.27 -1.54 -3.33
CA THR A 142 -4.14 -0.86 -2.71
C THR A 142 -3.60 -1.69 -1.56
N SER A 143 -2.28 -1.77 -1.45
CA SER A 143 -1.56 -2.26 -0.26
C SER A 143 -0.85 -1.09 0.41
N PHE A 144 -0.55 -1.19 1.70
CA PHE A 144 0.23 -0.19 2.38
C PHE A 144 1.29 -0.83 3.28
N LEU A 145 2.41 -0.15 3.42
CA LEU A 145 3.54 -0.47 4.28
C LEU A 145 3.75 0.71 5.22
N CYS A 146 3.73 0.45 6.53
CA CYS A 146 4.09 1.43 7.54
C CYS A 146 5.46 1.09 8.10
N VAL A 147 6.37 2.03 8.08
CA VAL A 147 7.67 1.97 8.76
C VAL A 147 7.61 2.90 9.96
N SER A 148 7.95 2.39 11.14
CA SER A 148 7.90 3.14 12.40
C SER A 148 8.97 2.65 13.35
N GLN A 149 9.54 3.55 14.13
CA GLN A 149 10.49 3.23 15.20
C GLN A 149 9.81 2.66 16.45
N GLY A 150 8.51 2.95 16.64
CA GLY A 150 7.71 2.47 17.75
C GLY A 150 6.43 1.78 17.32
N TYR A 151 6.27 0.51 17.69
CA TYR A 151 5.06 -0.25 17.32
C TYR A 151 3.77 0.35 17.89
N LYS A 152 3.82 0.84 19.14
CA LYS A 152 2.67 1.45 19.83
C LYS A 152 2.25 2.80 19.25
N GLU A 153 3.13 3.46 18.53
CA GLU A 153 2.87 4.76 17.92
C GLU A 153 1.88 4.65 16.76
N ILE A 154 1.81 3.48 16.13
CA ILE A 154 0.77 3.17 15.15
C ILE A 154 -0.52 2.84 15.91
N PRO A 155 -1.64 3.54 15.67
CA PRO A 155 -2.91 3.27 16.36
C PRO A 155 -3.37 1.82 16.22
N LYS A 156 -3.85 1.22 17.32
CA LYS A 156 -4.31 -0.18 17.33
C LYS A 156 -5.31 -0.49 16.23
N THR A 157 -6.21 0.45 15.92
CA THR A 157 -7.20 0.30 14.84
C THR A 157 -6.59 0.15 13.44
N ILE A 158 -5.35 0.61 13.24
CA ILE A 158 -4.60 0.41 11.99
C ILE A 158 -3.83 -0.90 12.07
N ARG A 159 -3.11 -1.15 13.18
CA ARG A 159 -2.31 -2.37 13.40
C ARG A 159 -3.13 -3.65 13.23
N THR A 160 -4.38 -3.67 13.71
CA THR A 160 -5.29 -4.83 13.57
C THR A 160 -5.64 -5.18 12.12
N ASN A 161 -5.36 -4.30 11.17
CA ASN A 161 -5.56 -4.57 9.74
C ASN A 161 -4.27 -5.03 9.04
N PHE A 162 -3.15 -5.07 9.74
CA PHE A 162 -1.90 -5.58 9.16
C PHE A 162 -2.00 -7.10 8.95
N THR A 163 -1.50 -7.54 7.84
CA THR A 163 -1.42 -8.96 7.47
C THR A 163 -0.01 -9.51 7.58
N CYS A 164 0.96 -8.63 7.60
CA CYS A 164 2.38 -8.95 7.73
C CYS A 164 3.04 -8.01 8.73
N LEU A 165 4.06 -8.50 9.43
CA LEU A 165 4.94 -7.75 10.30
C LEU A 165 6.40 -8.08 9.95
N ILE A 166 7.23 -7.05 9.85
CA ILE A 166 8.68 -7.16 9.80
C ILE A 166 9.19 -6.54 11.10
N LEU A 167 9.87 -7.33 11.90
CA LEU A 167 10.29 -6.95 13.24
C LEU A 167 11.80 -7.06 13.36
N PHE A 168 12.46 -5.91 13.41
CA PHE A 168 13.87 -5.80 13.74
C PHE A 168 14.09 -5.87 15.25
N GLU A 169 15.33 -5.69 15.70
CA GLU A 169 15.66 -5.64 17.11
C GLU A 169 14.89 -4.50 17.82
N ILE A 170 14.26 -4.82 18.95
CA ILE A 170 13.52 -3.89 19.81
C ILE A 170 14.16 -3.85 21.18
N GLY A 171 14.58 -2.67 21.62
CA GLY A 171 15.17 -2.46 22.92
C GLY A 171 14.20 -2.44 24.11
N SER A 172 12.88 -2.43 23.85
CA SER A 172 11.85 -2.33 24.91
C SER A 172 11.09 -3.63 25.10
N ASN A 173 11.32 -4.32 26.24
CA ASN A 173 10.57 -5.52 26.62
C ASN A 173 9.04 -5.28 26.68
N LYS A 174 8.61 -4.11 27.17
CA LYS A 174 7.18 -3.76 27.22
C LYS A 174 6.53 -3.60 25.84
N GLU A 175 7.30 -3.21 24.86
CA GLU A 175 6.83 -3.12 23.50
C GLU A 175 6.76 -4.51 22.86
N LEU A 176 7.77 -5.32 23.11
CA LEU A 176 7.84 -6.71 22.64
C LEU A 176 6.69 -7.55 23.20
N GLU A 177 6.29 -7.35 24.47
CA GLU A 177 5.10 -7.98 25.06
C GLU A 177 3.82 -7.65 24.27
N VAL A 178 3.60 -6.38 23.93
CA VAL A 178 2.42 -5.98 23.15
C VAL A 178 2.44 -6.57 21.75
N ILE A 179 3.60 -6.64 21.12
CA ILE A 179 3.74 -7.27 19.80
C ILE A 179 3.44 -8.77 19.91
N TYR A 180 3.97 -9.45 20.92
CA TYR A 180 3.65 -10.84 21.19
C TYR A 180 2.14 -11.04 21.36
N GLU A 181 1.47 -10.25 22.21
CA GLU A 181 0.02 -10.36 22.42
C GLU A 181 -0.79 -10.25 21.12
N GLU A 182 -0.38 -9.36 20.22
CA GLU A 182 -1.07 -9.12 18.94
C GLU A 182 -0.66 -10.13 17.84
N TRP A 183 0.54 -10.74 17.92
CA TRP A 183 1.14 -11.58 16.88
C TRP A 183 1.59 -12.96 17.36
N GLN A 184 1.05 -13.47 18.45
CA GLN A 184 1.45 -14.74 19.08
C GLN A 184 1.18 -16.00 18.22
N MET A 185 0.23 -15.94 17.30
CA MET A 185 -0.13 -17.06 16.40
C MET A 185 -0.48 -18.38 17.10
N GLY A 186 -0.80 -18.32 18.40
CA GLY A 186 -1.07 -19.48 19.25
C GLY A 186 0.18 -20.20 19.75
N LEU A 187 1.35 -19.53 19.74
CA LEU A 187 2.55 -19.99 20.38
C LEU A 187 2.62 -19.53 21.84
N LYS A 188 3.34 -20.27 22.69
CA LYS A 188 3.69 -19.81 24.02
C LYS A 188 4.72 -18.66 23.90
N GLN A 189 4.76 -17.80 24.91
CA GLN A 189 5.62 -16.61 24.88
C GLN A 189 7.10 -16.94 24.75
N ASP A 190 7.57 -17.95 25.46
CA ASP A 190 8.94 -18.45 25.38
C ASP A 190 9.33 -18.93 23.98
N GLN A 191 8.47 -19.72 23.35
CA GLN A 191 8.67 -20.21 21.97
C GLN A 191 8.70 -19.07 20.96
N TRP A 192 7.81 -18.07 21.14
CA TRP A 192 7.77 -16.91 20.24
C TRP A 192 9.01 -16.04 20.40
N LEU A 193 9.46 -15.81 21.64
CA LEU A 193 10.68 -15.05 21.93
C LEU A 193 11.93 -15.75 21.39
N GLU A 194 12.05 -17.07 21.58
CA GLU A 194 13.16 -17.83 21.01
C GLU A 194 13.25 -17.69 19.48
N ALA A 195 12.10 -17.76 18.79
CA ALA A 195 12.06 -17.56 17.34
C ALA A 195 12.42 -16.12 16.95
N TYR A 196 12.00 -15.14 17.73
CA TYR A 196 12.37 -13.75 17.52
C TYR A 196 13.88 -13.52 17.72
N GLU A 197 14.43 -13.95 18.84
CA GLU A 197 15.87 -13.83 19.16
C GLU A 197 16.74 -14.51 18.09
N HIS A 198 16.33 -15.71 17.65
CA HIS A 198 17.01 -16.38 16.55
C HIS A 198 16.97 -15.59 15.24
N ALA A 199 15.86 -14.92 14.96
CA ALA A 199 15.69 -14.17 13.72
C ALA A 199 16.54 -12.88 13.68
N ILE A 200 16.75 -12.24 14.83
CA ILE A 200 17.52 -10.99 14.95
C ILE A 200 18.98 -11.19 15.33
N ALA A 201 19.47 -12.43 15.47
CA ALA A 201 20.80 -12.74 15.97
C ALA A 201 21.95 -12.21 15.09
N GLU A 202 21.69 -11.85 13.85
CA GLU A 202 22.67 -11.31 12.90
C GLU A 202 22.40 -9.83 12.66
N ASP A 203 23.42 -9.09 12.26
CA ASP A 203 23.28 -7.68 11.89
C ASP A 203 22.21 -7.51 10.83
N TYR A 204 21.29 -6.58 11.06
CA TYR A 204 20.11 -6.33 10.20
C TYR A 204 19.14 -7.52 10.10
N GLY A 205 19.29 -8.54 10.96
CA GLY A 205 18.35 -9.65 11.08
C GLY A 205 16.95 -9.17 11.47
N PHE A 206 15.91 -9.85 10.98
CA PHE A 206 14.53 -9.54 11.33
C PHE A 206 13.65 -10.78 11.32
N LEU A 207 12.62 -10.74 12.16
CA LEU A 207 11.52 -11.70 12.11
C LEU A 207 10.44 -11.19 11.15
N PHE A 208 10.09 -12.01 10.16
CA PHE A 208 8.95 -11.77 9.28
C PHE A 208 7.79 -12.66 9.65
N ILE A 209 6.63 -12.06 9.94
CA ILE A 209 5.39 -12.77 10.24
C ILE A 209 4.38 -12.47 9.12
N ASN A 210 3.75 -13.52 8.57
CA ASN A 210 2.75 -13.39 7.52
C ASN A 210 1.49 -14.21 7.83
N TYR A 211 0.43 -13.56 8.27
CA TYR A 211 -0.85 -14.20 8.59
C TYR A 211 -1.61 -14.78 7.39
N GLN A 212 -1.24 -14.39 6.17
CA GLN A 212 -1.87 -14.92 4.95
C GLN A 212 -1.35 -16.30 4.56
N ARG A 213 -0.26 -16.76 5.19
CA ARG A 213 0.31 -18.10 4.98
C ARG A 213 -0.34 -19.14 5.90
N GLU A 214 -0.17 -20.41 5.56
CA GLU A 214 -0.48 -21.52 6.46
C GLU A 214 0.23 -21.35 7.80
N LYS A 215 -0.39 -21.75 8.90
CA LYS A 215 0.08 -21.49 10.27
C LYS A 215 1.57 -21.84 10.46
N ARG A 216 2.00 -22.99 9.93
CA ARG A 216 3.40 -23.47 10.02
C ARG A 216 4.40 -22.67 9.17
N LEU A 217 3.94 -21.87 8.20
CA LEU A 217 4.76 -21.11 7.28
C LEU A 217 4.69 -19.59 7.54
N ARG A 218 4.16 -19.19 8.69
CA ARG A 218 3.93 -17.78 9.00
C ARG A 218 5.17 -17.03 9.46
N MET A 219 6.13 -17.72 10.09
CA MET A 219 7.33 -17.10 10.62
C MET A 219 8.54 -17.41 9.74
N MET A 220 9.33 -16.39 9.46
CA MET A 220 10.55 -16.50 8.68
C MET A 220 11.63 -15.58 9.25
N LYS A 221 12.88 -16.05 9.20
CA LYS A 221 14.06 -15.20 9.34
C LYS A 221 14.39 -14.63 7.97
N ASN A 222 14.53 -13.32 7.85
CA ASN A 222 15.06 -12.60 6.67
C ASN A 222 14.41 -12.97 5.32
N PHE A 223 13.11 -13.29 5.27
CA PHE A 223 12.38 -13.77 4.09
C PHE A 223 12.90 -15.08 3.48
N SER A 224 13.97 -15.67 3.99
CA SER A 224 14.68 -16.80 3.38
C SER A 224 14.52 -18.12 4.12
N GLN A 225 14.37 -18.09 5.45
CA GLN A 225 14.35 -19.28 6.30
C GLN A 225 13.04 -19.36 7.08
N TYR A 226 12.26 -20.42 6.86
CA TYR A 226 11.08 -20.70 7.68
C TYR A 226 11.48 -21.18 9.08
N LEU A 227 10.80 -20.65 10.08
CA LEU A 227 10.97 -21.06 11.47
C LEU A 227 9.83 -22.02 11.83
N PHE A 228 10.19 -23.26 12.06
CA PHE A 228 9.25 -24.31 12.46
C PHE A 228 9.35 -24.52 13.96
N ILE A 229 8.29 -24.24 14.68
CA ILE A 229 8.22 -24.48 16.10
C ILE A 229 7.49 -25.81 16.29
N SER A 230 8.16 -26.80 16.85
CA SER A 230 7.55 -28.10 17.14
C SER A 230 6.43 -27.91 18.18
N PRO A 231 5.22 -28.41 17.93
CA PRO A 231 4.23 -28.51 18.99
C PRO A 231 4.78 -29.47 20.07
N GLU A 232 4.83 -29.04 21.31
CA GLU A 232 5.02 -29.93 22.44
C GLU A 232 3.81 -30.81 22.65
#